data_34a467064a296b9c41b674a11b4a9c79
#
_entry.id   34a467064a296b9c41b674a11b4a9c79
#
_cell.length_a   1.000
_cell.length_b   1.000
_cell.length_c   1.000
_cell.angle_alpha   90.00
_cell.angle_beta   90.00
_cell.angle_gamma   90.00
#
_symmetry.space_group_name_H-M   'P 1'
#
loop_
_entity.id
_entity.type
_entity.pdbx_description
1 polymer ?
#
loop_
_entity_poly.entity_id
_entity_poly.type
_entity_poly.pdbx_seq_one_letter_code
_entity_poly.pdbx_strand_id
1 'polypeptide(L)'
;MASCFKNIILDIDGTIWNTTGVVANAWNRAVIEGNVPELKDLHITAEMLQKEFGKPMDVIADDLFGEIDPKVKADLLAKCCVYEHDEIAGCKDDLTYDKVIEVLIDLSKDHNLYIVSNCQDGYVELVIEKNNLGKYIKDFECFGHTGLQKDENILLLMKRNGIGMDEACYVGDTMGDYSATKKAGIPFVFAEYGFGEVESPDYIIKAPADLVKLSRE
;
A
#
# COMPACT_ATOMS: atom_id res chain seq x y z
N MET A 1 -15.33 17.53 -17.80
CA MET A 1 -16.44 16.62 -17.43
C MET A 1 -16.09 16.09 -16.06
N ALA A 2 -16.97 16.23 -15.09
CA ALA A 2 -16.77 15.73 -13.74
C ALA A 2 -16.55 14.21 -13.80
N SER A 3 -15.48 13.74 -13.21
CA SER A 3 -15.17 12.31 -13.14
C SER A 3 -15.77 11.73 -11.87
N CYS A 4 -17.07 11.44 -11.91
CA CYS A 4 -17.73 10.78 -10.78
C CYS A 4 -17.39 9.28 -10.82
N PHE A 5 -16.28 8.89 -10.19
CA PHE A 5 -15.90 7.49 -10.06
C PHE A 5 -16.80 6.81 -9.02
N LYS A 6 -17.58 5.84 -9.47
CA LYS A 6 -18.43 5.05 -8.57
C LYS A 6 -17.61 4.15 -7.63
N ASN A 7 -16.44 3.72 -8.09
CA ASN A 7 -15.57 2.78 -7.40
C ASN A 7 -14.17 3.41 -7.25
N ILE A 8 -13.67 3.44 -6.02
CA ILE A 8 -12.35 3.98 -5.69
C ILE A 8 -11.52 2.83 -5.13
N ILE A 9 -10.41 2.51 -5.81
CA ILE A 9 -9.45 1.50 -5.39
C ILE A 9 -8.26 2.24 -4.80
N LEU A 10 -7.83 1.86 -3.59
CA LEU A 10 -6.80 2.55 -2.82
C LEU A 10 -5.57 1.66 -2.66
N ASP A 11 -4.39 2.25 -2.77
CA ASP A 11 -3.20 1.69 -2.16
C ASP A 11 -3.21 1.91 -0.65
N ILE A 12 -2.21 1.39 0.05
CA ILE A 12 -2.10 1.46 1.51
C ILE A 12 -0.97 2.39 1.93
N ASP A 13 0.28 1.95 1.75
CA ASP A 13 1.46 2.65 2.26
C ASP A 13 1.77 3.87 1.39
N GLY A 14 1.88 5.04 2.01
CA GLY A 14 1.99 6.31 1.30
C GLY A 14 0.63 6.90 0.86
N THR A 15 -0.47 6.14 0.98
CA THR A 15 -1.82 6.58 0.57
C THR A 15 -2.77 6.66 1.76
N ILE A 16 -2.93 5.58 2.53
CA ILE A 16 -3.77 5.55 3.73
C ILE A 16 -2.95 5.88 4.96
N TRP A 17 -1.76 5.30 5.11
CA TRP A 17 -0.89 5.49 6.25
C TRP A 17 0.60 5.54 5.92
N ASN A 18 1.42 5.85 6.92
CA ASN A 18 2.87 5.81 6.86
C ASN A 18 3.41 4.99 8.04
N THR A 19 3.77 3.74 7.78
CA THR A 19 4.28 2.80 8.78
C THR A 19 5.80 2.70 8.80
N THR A 20 6.49 3.41 7.91
CA THR A 20 7.94 3.22 7.65
C THR A 20 8.82 3.31 8.89
N GLY A 21 8.49 4.19 9.85
CA GLY A 21 9.23 4.30 11.12
C GLY A 21 9.06 3.08 12.03
N VAL A 22 7.85 2.55 12.13
CA VAL A 22 7.54 1.36 12.93
C VAL A 22 8.16 0.12 12.28
N VAL A 23 8.00 0.01 10.95
CA VAL A 23 8.55 -1.10 10.17
C VAL A 23 10.07 -1.13 10.21
N ALA A 24 10.75 0.03 10.12
CA ALA A 24 12.20 0.10 10.25
C ALA A 24 12.69 -0.49 11.58
N ASN A 25 12.02 -0.19 12.69
CA ASN A 25 12.36 -0.75 14.00
C ASN A 25 12.15 -2.28 14.03
N ALA A 26 11.03 -2.76 13.50
CA ALA A 26 10.71 -4.19 13.43
C ALA A 26 11.73 -4.97 12.58
N TRP A 27 12.06 -4.45 11.40
CA TRP A 27 12.99 -5.09 10.49
C TRP A 27 14.43 -5.06 11.01
N ASN A 28 14.89 -3.96 11.63
CA ASN A 28 16.19 -3.93 12.29
C ASN A 28 16.29 -4.99 13.42
N ARG A 29 15.24 -5.18 14.20
CA ARG A 29 15.20 -6.25 15.20
C ARG A 29 15.31 -7.62 14.54
N ALA A 30 14.60 -7.87 13.45
CA ALA A 30 14.67 -9.13 12.71
C ALA A 30 16.08 -9.37 12.14
N VAL A 31 16.73 -8.36 11.57
CA VAL A 31 18.11 -8.43 11.04
C VAL A 31 19.11 -8.75 12.14
N ILE A 32 19.05 -8.04 13.29
CA ILE A 32 19.94 -8.27 14.44
C ILE A 32 19.78 -9.70 14.95
N GLU A 33 18.56 -10.16 15.15
CA GLU A 33 18.28 -11.51 15.66
C GLU A 33 18.53 -12.61 14.60
N GLY A 34 18.50 -12.27 13.32
CA GLY A 34 18.88 -13.16 12.23
C GLY A 34 20.37 -13.48 12.22
N ASN A 35 21.18 -12.55 12.75
CA ASN A 35 22.63 -12.68 12.91
C ASN A 35 23.33 -13.14 11.62
N VAL A 36 22.90 -12.55 10.47
CA VAL A 36 23.49 -12.83 9.15
C VAL A 36 24.77 -12.02 9.02
N PRO A 37 25.95 -12.63 8.85
CA PRO A 37 27.23 -11.92 8.89
C PRO A 37 27.36 -10.80 7.82
N GLU A 38 26.77 -11.02 6.66
CA GLU A 38 26.76 -10.08 5.53
C GLU A 38 25.94 -8.82 5.84
N LEU A 39 24.98 -8.91 6.75
CA LEU A 39 24.06 -7.82 7.12
C LEU A 39 24.39 -7.15 8.45
N LYS A 40 25.56 -7.46 9.06
CA LYS A 40 25.95 -6.96 10.38
C LYS A 40 25.99 -5.43 10.50
N ASP A 41 26.25 -4.75 9.39
CA ASP A 41 26.36 -3.29 9.31
C ASP A 41 25.09 -2.66 8.68
N LEU A 42 24.09 -3.47 8.31
CA LEU A 42 22.83 -2.98 7.77
C LEU A 42 22.02 -2.31 8.88
N HIS A 43 21.61 -1.07 8.63
CA HIS A 43 20.66 -0.34 9.45
C HIS A 43 19.57 0.23 8.55
N ILE A 44 18.39 -0.34 8.64
CA ILE A 44 17.22 0.04 7.84
C ILE A 44 16.62 1.30 8.44
N THR A 45 16.44 2.35 7.63
CA THR A 45 15.80 3.60 8.04
C THR A 45 14.42 3.76 7.42
N ALA A 46 13.61 4.66 7.97
CA ALA A 46 12.30 4.99 7.42
C ALA A 46 12.43 5.50 5.97
N GLU A 47 13.47 6.31 5.67
CA GLU A 47 13.70 6.85 4.33
C GLU A 47 14.10 5.76 3.32
N MET A 48 14.79 4.71 3.75
CA MET A 48 15.05 3.54 2.90
C MET A 48 13.73 2.84 2.57
N LEU A 49 12.89 2.58 3.57
CA LEU A 49 11.61 1.92 3.38
C LEU A 49 10.64 2.75 2.52
N GLN A 50 10.64 4.08 2.64
CA GLN A 50 9.83 4.95 1.77
C GLN A 50 10.15 4.79 0.27
N LYS A 51 11.42 4.46 -0.06
CA LYS A 51 11.84 4.21 -1.45
C LYS A 51 11.49 2.81 -1.95
N GLU A 52 11.27 1.88 -1.02
CA GLU A 52 10.99 0.49 -1.31
C GLU A 52 9.49 0.18 -1.30
N PHE A 53 8.74 0.85 -0.44
CA PHE A 53 7.30 0.61 -0.31
C PHE A 53 6.56 0.83 -1.63
N GLY A 54 5.55 -0.02 -1.88
CA GLY A 54 4.88 -0.14 -3.16
C GLY A 54 5.45 -1.22 -4.09
N LYS A 55 6.68 -1.72 -3.82
CA LYS A 55 7.25 -2.89 -4.51
C LYS A 55 6.75 -4.19 -3.86
N PRO A 56 6.78 -5.34 -4.58
CA PRO A 56 6.59 -6.67 -3.98
C PRO A 56 7.65 -6.97 -2.92
N MET A 57 7.26 -7.75 -1.90
CA MET A 57 8.11 -8.03 -0.72
C MET A 57 9.43 -8.72 -1.05
N ASP A 58 9.45 -9.58 -2.06
CA ASP A 58 10.66 -10.25 -2.55
C ASP A 58 11.64 -9.25 -3.17
N VAL A 59 11.15 -8.28 -3.93
CA VAL A 59 11.95 -7.19 -4.50
C VAL A 59 12.53 -6.31 -3.40
N ILE A 60 11.74 -5.95 -2.38
CA ILE A 60 12.23 -5.19 -1.22
C ILE A 60 13.36 -5.94 -0.51
N ALA A 61 13.20 -7.25 -0.32
CA ALA A 61 14.23 -8.09 0.30
C ALA A 61 15.51 -8.15 -0.55
N ASP A 62 15.40 -8.21 -1.88
CA ASP A 62 16.55 -8.19 -2.79
C ASP A 62 17.30 -6.86 -2.72
N ASP A 63 16.57 -5.75 -2.73
CA ASP A 63 17.14 -4.39 -2.69
C ASP A 63 17.81 -4.10 -1.34
N LEU A 64 17.23 -4.52 -0.21
CA LEU A 64 17.76 -4.21 1.12
C LEU A 64 18.81 -5.21 1.62
N PHE A 65 18.62 -6.51 1.35
CA PHE A 65 19.51 -7.56 1.87
C PHE A 65 20.61 -7.96 0.87
N GLY A 66 20.51 -7.53 -0.40
CA GLY A 66 21.53 -7.81 -1.41
C GLY A 66 21.77 -9.30 -1.66
N GLU A 67 23.02 -9.63 -1.99
CA GLU A 67 23.45 -10.99 -2.34
C GLU A 67 23.78 -11.82 -1.09
N ILE A 68 22.79 -12.49 -0.53
CA ILE A 68 22.94 -13.49 0.54
C ILE A 68 22.30 -14.82 0.10
N ASP A 69 22.53 -15.90 0.84
CA ASP A 69 21.91 -17.20 0.56
C ASP A 69 20.38 -17.03 0.42
N PRO A 70 19.76 -17.52 -0.68
CA PRO A 70 18.34 -17.32 -0.94
C PRO A 70 17.41 -17.86 0.14
N LYS A 71 17.80 -18.97 0.81
CA LYS A 71 17.01 -19.53 1.90
C LYS A 71 17.11 -18.63 3.15
N VAL A 72 18.31 -18.16 3.46
CA VAL A 72 18.52 -17.21 4.58
C VAL A 72 17.73 -15.93 4.35
N LYS A 73 17.73 -15.40 3.10
CA LYS A 73 16.95 -14.22 2.71
C LYS A 73 15.45 -14.44 2.94
N ALA A 74 14.92 -15.57 2.45
CA ALA A 74 13.50 -15.90 2.60
C ALA A 74 13.10 -16.07 4.09
N ASP A 75 13.92 -16.76 4.89
CA ASP A 75 13.67 -16.94 6.32
C ASP A 75 13.73 -15.58 7.07
N LEU A 76 14.67 -14.70 6.70
CA LEU A 76 14.77 -13.37 7.28
C LEU A 76 13.59 -12.49 6.90
N LEU A 77 13.18 -12.50 5.63
CA LEU A 77 12.01 -11.75 5.16
C LEU A 77 10.74 -12.20 5.88
N ALA A 78 10.52 -13.51 6.02
CA ALA A 78 9.38 -14.03 6.76
C ALA A 78 9.38 -13.52 8.22
N LYS A 79 10.55 -13.45 8.86
CA LYS A 79 10.70 -12.89 10.21
C LYS A 79 10.41 -11.38 10.24
N CYS A 80 10.87 -10.64 9.23
CA CYS A 80 10.55 -9.22 9.08
C CYS A 80 9.05 -8.99 8.99
N CYS A 81 8.33 -9.75 8.18
CA CYS A 81 6.88 -9.65 8.03
C CYS A 81 6.13 -9.92 9.35
N VAL A 82 6.55 -10.93 10.12
CA VAL A 82 5.95 -11.23 11.43
C VAL A 82 6.18 -10.07 12.42
N TYR A 83 7.40 -9.56 12.50
CA TYR A 83 7.73 -8.48 13.43
C TYR A 83 7.06 -7.16 13.03
N GLU A 84 6.99 -6.88 11.74
CA GLU A 84 6.24 -5.75 11.19
C GLU A 84 4.76 -5.80 11.62
N HIS A 85 4.11 -6.95 11.39
CA HIS A 85 2.72 -7.14 11.78
C HIS A 85 2.51 -6.88 13.28
N ASP A 86 3.33 -7.51 14.13
CA ASP A 86 3.22 -7.38 15.58
C ASP A 86 3.45 -5.93 16.06
N GLU A 87 4.48 -5.24 15.51
CA GLU A 87 4.79 -3.87 15.89
C GLU A 87 3.70 -2.90 15.43
N ILE A 88 3.19 -3.05 14.20
CA ILE A 88 2.09 -2.22 13.71
C ILE A 88 0.82 -2.47 14.53
N ALA A 89 0.47 -3.74 14.80
CA ALA A 89 -0.70 -4.09 15.60
C ALA A 89 -0.61 -3.52 17.02
N GLY A 90 0.57 -3.58 17.64
CA GLY A 90 0.85 -3.07 18.99
C GLY A 90 1.05 -1.55 19.07
N CYS A 91 1.29 -0.86 17.97
CA CYS A 91 1.53 0.58 17.93
C CYS A 91 0.28 1.34 18.40
N LYS A 92 0.46 2.30 19.30
CA LYS A 92 -0.64 3.14 19.83
C LYS A 92 -0.76 4.48 19.12
N ASP A 93 0.25 4.84 18.34
CA ASP A 93 0.26 6.08 17.58
C ASP A 93 -0.68 5.96 16.37
N ASP A 94 -1.24 7.08 15.96
CA ASP A 94 -1.95 7.17 14.70
C ASP A 94 -0.93 7.18 13.56
N LEU A 95 -0.99 6.15 12.73
CA LEU A 95 -0.10 5.98 11.58
C LEU A 95 -0.73 6.50 10.29
N THR A 96 -1.99 6.95 10.32
CA THR A 96 -2.73 7.38 9.14
C THR A 96 -2.36 8.81 8.73
N TYR A 97 -2.54 9.12 7.45
CA TYR A 97 -2.46 10.51 7.01
C TYR A 97 -3.63 11.33 7.55
N ASP A 98 -3.40 12.65 7.70
CA ASP A 98 -4.39 13.56 8.31
C ASP A 98 -5.77 13.40 7.66
N LYS A 99 -6.75 13.08 8.50
CA LYS A 99 -8.18 12.92 8.14
C LYS A 99 -8.49 11.86 7.09
N VAL A 100 -7.56 10.98 6.70
CA VAL A 100 -7.83 9.96 5.68
C VAL A 100 -9.00 9.05 6.08
N ILE A 101 -9.08 8.65 7.34
CA ILE A 101 -10.15 7.76 7.82
C ILE A 101 -11.52 8.44 7.71
N GLU A 102 -11.64 9.71 8.13
CA GLU A 102 -12.87 10.47 7.98
C GLU A 102 -13.27 10.66 6.52
N VAL A 103 -12.28 10.88 5.64
CA VAL A 103 -12.49 10.98 4.19
C VAL A 103 -13.03 9.66 3.63
N LEU A 104 -12.43 8.51 3.97
CA LEU A 104 -12.90 7.21 3.51
C LEU A 104 -14.32 6.90 4.01
N ILE A 105 -14.63 7.23 5.27
CA ILE A 105 -15.98 7.09 5.82
C ILE A 105 -16.97 7.99 5.07
N ASP A 106 -16.60 9.21 4.75
CA ASP A 106 -17.48 10.14 4.01
C ASP A 106 -17.71 9.66 2.57
N LEU A 107 -16.65 9.25 1.87
CA LEU A 107 -16.74 8.70 0.52
C LEU A 107 -17.56 7.41 0.45
N SER A 108 -17.50 6.56 1.46
CA SER A 108 -18.25 5.30 1.49
C SER A 108 -19.77 5.46 1.45
N LYS A 109 -20.30 6.67 1.66
CA LYS A 109 -21.73 6.97 1.56
C LYS A 109 -22.22 6.98 0.12
N ASP A 110 -21.37 7.35 -0.82
CA ASP A 110 -21.73 7.57 -2.23
C ASP A 110 -20.90 6.70 -3.18
N HIS A 111 -19.75 6.18 -2.73
CA HIS A 111 -18.79 5.40 -3.50
C HIS A 111 -18.55 4.02 -2.89
N ASN A 112 -18.16 3.06 -3.70
CA ASN A 112 -17.63 1.79 -3.23
C ASN A 112 -16.11 1.92 -3.08
N LEU A 113 -15.59 1.54 -1.92
CA LEU A 113 -14.17 1.59 -1.62
C LEU A 113 -13.56 0.20 -1.63
N TYR A 114 -12.37 0.08 -2.22
CA TYR A 114 -11.61 -1.14 -2.37
C TYR A 114 -10.15 -0.89 -2.04
N ILE A 115 -9.39 -1.95 -1.74
CA ILE A 115 -7.94 -1.86 -1.53
C ILE A 115 -7.24 -2.85 -2.47
N VAL A 116 -6.16 -2.40 -3.13
CA VAL A 116 -5.20 -3.28 -3.82
C VAL A 116 -3.79 -2.83 -3.51
N SER A 117 -2.98 -3.70 -2.92
CA SER A 117 -1.60 -3.39 -2.53
C SER A 117 -0.62 -4.52 -2.89
N ASN A 118 0.68 -4.20 -2.92
CA ASN A 118 1.76 -5.18 -3.10
C ASN A 118 2.27 -5.78 -1.77
N CYS A 119 1.54 -5.60 -0.69
CA CYS A 119 1.89 -6.10 0.63
C CYS A 119 1.77 -7.62 0.77
N GLN A 120 2.29 -8.16 1.87
CA GLN A 120 2.14 -9.54 2.30
C GLN A 120 0.71 -9.88 2.70
N ASP A 121 0.41 -11.18 2.73
CA ASP A 121 -0.87 -11.70 3.22
C ASP A 121 -1.11 -11.29 4.69
N GLY A 122 -2.36 -10.94 5.03
CA GLY A 122 -2.76 -10.46 6.34
C GLY A 122 -2.54 -8.96 6.61
N TYR A 123 -1.78 -8.25 5.77
CA TYR A 123 -1.50 -6.83 5.98
C TYR A 123 -2.71 -5.93 5.70
N VAL A 124 -3.49 -6.23 4.67
CA VAL A 124 -4.71 -5.47 4.36
C VAL A 124 -5.72 -5.61 5.48
N GLU A 125 -5.87 -6.81 6.03
CA GLU A 125 -6.75 -7.09 7.17
C GLU A 125 -6.31 -6.29 8.40
N LEU A 126 -5.00 -6.21 8.66
CA LEU A 126 -4.45 -5.39 9.74
C LEU A 126 -4.81 -3.91 9.59
N VAL A 127 -4.66 -3.34 8.38
CA VAL A 127 -5.07 -1.96 8.07
C VAL A 127 -6.55 -1.76 8.36
N ILE A 128 -7.39 -2.66 7.87
CA ILE A 128 -8.85 -2.59 8.00
C ILE A 128 -9.25 -2.69 9.49
N GLU A 129 -8.68 -3.61 10.23
CA GLU A 129 -8.99 -3.83 11.64
C GLU A 129 -8.53 -2.65 12.51
N LYS A 130 -7.25 -2.27 12.38
CA LYS A 130 -6.65 -1.20 13.17
C LYS A 130 -7.37 0.14 13.01
N ASN A 131 -7.87 0.42 11.81
CA ASN A 131 -8.54 1.69 11.48
C ASN A 131 -10.09 1.58 11.46
N ASN A 132 -10.65 0.43 11.88
CA ASN A 132 -12.09 0.19 11.90
C ASN A 132 -12.78 0.39 10.54
N LEU A 133 -12.11 0.04 9.45
CA LEU A 133 -12.59 0.24 8.09
C LEU A 133 -13.48 -0.89 7.53
N GLY A 134 -13.67 -1.98 8.26
CA GLY A 134 -14.38 -3.19 7.79
C GLY A 134 -15.81 -2.98 7.31
N LYS A 135 -16.47 -1.87 7.69
CA LYS A 135 -17.82 -1.52 7.20
C LYS A 135 -17.79 -0.74 5.89
N TYR A 136 -16.64 -0.19 5.53
CA TYR A 136 -16.50 0.79 4.47
C TYR A 136 -15.77 0.23 3.25
N ILE A 137 -14.82 -0.69 3.46
CA ILE A 137 -14.12 -1.40 2.38
C ILE A 137 -14.97 -2.58 1.92
N LYS A 138 -15.30 -2.62 0.63
CA LYS A 138 -16.15 -3.67 0.03
C LYS A 138 -15.40 -4.95 -0.23
N ASP A 139 -14.17 -4.83 -0.71
CA ASP A 139 -13.34 -5.95 -1.10
C ASP A 139 -11.89 -5.49 -1.22
N PHE A 140 -10.94 -6.42 -1.19
CA PHE A 140 -9.53 -6.11 -1.34
C PHE A 140 -8.76 -7.25 -2.00
N GLU A 141 -7.55 -6.93 -2.48
CA GLU A 141 -6.61 -7.91 -2.97
C GLU A 141 -5.17 -7.46 -2.69
N CYS A 142 -4.25 -8.40 -2.56
CA CYS A 142 -2.84 -8.09 -2.40
C CYS A 142 -1.92 -9.13 -3.04
N PHE A 143 -0.64 -8.76 -3.22
CA PHE A 143 0.37 -9.66 -3.76
C PHE A 143 0.54 -10.93 -2.91
N GLY A 144 0.58 -10.78 -1.58
CA GLY A 144 0.73 -11.92 -0.67
C GLY A 144 -0.38 -12.94 -0.77
N HIS A 145 -1.58 -12.52 -1.16
CA HIS A 145 -2.75 -13.38 -1.32
C HIS A 145 -2.74 -14.17 -2.63
N THR A 146 -2.34 -13.51 -3.73
CA THR A 146 -2.48 -14.05 -5.10
C THR A 146 -1.17 -14.43 -5.77
N GLY A 147 -0.07 -13.80 -5.39
CA GLY A 147 1.20 -13.83 -6.13
C GLY A 147 1.17 -13.08 -7.47
N LEU A 148 0.08 -12.35 -7.76
CA LEU A 148 -0.08 -11.59 -9.00
C LEU A 148 0.47 -10.16 -8.83
N GLN A 149 0.86 -9.56 -9.96
CA GLN A 149 1.27 -8.16 -9.98
C GLN A 149 0.08 -7.22 -9.71
N LYS A 150 0.37 -5.98 -9.30
CA LYS A 150 -0.67 -5.01 -8.89
C LYS A 150 -1.72 -4.76 -10.00
N ASP A 151 -1.31 -4.66 -11.25
CA ASP A 151 -2.22 -4.49 -12.39
C ASP A 151 -3.17 -5.70 -12.56
N GLU A 152 -2.66 -6.91 -12.38
CA GLU A 152 -3.49 -8.13 -12.45
C GLU A 152 -4.45 -8.21 -11.27
N ASN A 153 -4.01 -7.82 -10.05
CA ASN A 153 -4.85 -7.75 -8.87
C ASN A 153 -5.96 -6.69 -8.99
N ILE A 154 -5.68 -5.53 -9.59
CA ILE A 154 -6.69 -4.52 -9.91
C ILE A 154 -7.77 -5.14 -10.82
N LEU A 155 -7.36 -5.77 -11.92
CA LEU A 155 -8.28 -6.40 -12.87
C LEU A 155 -9.06 -7.56 -12.26
N LEU A 156 -8.43 -8.37 -11.41
CA LEU A 156 -9.06 -9.48 -10.70
C LEU A 156 -10.18 -8.96 -9.77
N LEU A 157 -9.85 -7.95 -8.95
CA LEU A 157 -10.80 -7.32 -8.03
C LEU A 157 -11.98 -6.68 -8.80
N MET A 158 -11.68 -5.92 -9.87
CA MET A 158 -12.72 -5.31 -10.71
C MET A 158 -13.63 -6.35 -11.33
N LYS A 159 -13.08 -7.43 -11.90
CA LYS A 159 -13.87 -8.53 -12.49
C LYS A 159 -14.77 -9.20 -11.45
N ARG A 160 -14.24 -9.48 -10.25
CA ARG A 160 -14.96 -10.13 -9.15
C ARG A 160 -16.14 -9.29 -8.65
N ASN A 161 -16.00 -7.97 -8.71
CA ASN A 161 -17.01 -7.02 -8.26
C ASN A 161 -17.88 -6.43 -9.38
N GLY A 162 -17.69 -6.86 -10.63
CA GLY A 162 -18.47 -6.38 -11.78
C GLY A 162 -18.25 -4.91 -12.10
N ILE A 163 -17.03 -4.39 -11.92
CA ILE A 163 -16.66 -2.98 -12.10
C ILE A 163 -16.19 -2.75 -13.54
N GLY A 164 -16.81 -1.79 -14.24
CA GLY A 164 -16.37 -1.33 -15.56
C GLY A 164 -15.14 -0.41 -15.50
N MET A 165 -14.36 -0.36 -16.59
CA MET A 165 -13.13 0.43 -16.67
C MET A 165 -13.36 1.95 -16.52
N ASP A 166 -14.50 2.44 -16.93
CA ASP A 166 -14.92 3.84 -16.85
C ASP A 166 -15.62 4.20 -15.53
N GLU A 167 -15.81 3.22 -14.63
CA GLU A 167 -16.47 3.39 -13.34
C GLU A 167 -15.51 3.45 -12.16
N ALA A 168 -14.21 3.22 -12.37
CA ALA A 168 -13.22 3.13 -11.30
C ALA A 168 -12.05 4.08 -11.49
N CYS A 169 -11.41 4.44 -10.38
CA CYS A 169 -10.06 5.01 -10.35
C CYS A 169 -9.20 4.27 -9.32
N TYR A 170 -7.90 4.40 -9.47
CA TYR A 170 -6.93 3.94 -8.48
C TYR A 170 -6.23 5.13 -7.84
N VAL A 171 -6.16 5.15 -6.52
CA VAL A 171 -5.46 6.17 -5.72
C VAL A 171 -4.20 5.55 -5.16
N GLY A 172 -3.06 6.14 -5.47
CA GLY A 172 -1.74 5.66 -5.00
C GLY A 172 -0.71 6.78 -5.08
N ASP A 173 0.47 6.51 -4.57
CA ASP A 173 1.49 7.54 -4.38
C ASP A 173 2.81 7.26 -5.11
N THR A 174 2.94 6.12 -5.80
CA THR A 174 4.19 5.73 -6.46
C THR A 174 4.08 5.64 -7.99
N MET A 175 5.23 5.69 -8.65
CA MET A 175 5.33 5.39 -10.10
C MET A 175 4.94 3.93 -10.39
N GLY A 176 5.11 3.02 -9.41
CA GLY A 176 4.64 1.63 -9.49
C GLY A 176 3.12 1.56 -9.60
N ASP A 177 2.39 2.33 -8.78
CA ASP A 177 0.93 2.44 -8.82
C ASP A 177 0.45 3.01 -10.15
N TYR A 178 1.07 4.11 -10.58
CA TYR A 178 0.78 4.72 -11.88
C TYR A 178 0.93 3.70 -13.03
N SER A 179 2.06 3.00 -13.06
CA SER A 179 2.36 2.02 -14.11
C SER A 179 1.36 0.86 -14.12
N ALA A 180 1.03 0.32 -12.92
CA ALA A 180 0.04 -0.74 -12.77
C ALA A 180 -1.36 -0.28 -13.20
N THR A 181 -1.76 0.92 -12.78
CA THR A 181 -3.06 1.51 -13.11
C THR A 181 -3.21 1.73 -14.62
N LYS A 182 -2.15 2.23 -15.28
CA LYS A 182 -2.14 2.39 -16.74
C LYS A 182 -2.25 1.06 -17.48
N LYS A 183 -1.58 0.00 -17.02
CA LYS A 183 -1.73 -1.35 -17.58
C LYS A 183 -3.14 -1.91 -17.35
N ALA A 184 -3.73 -1.66 -16.18
CA ALA A 184 -5.11 -2.05 -15.89
C ALA A 184 -6.14 -1.24 -16.70
N GLY A 185 -5.76 -0.09 -17.28
CA GLY A 185 -6.60 0.71 -18.18
C GLY A 185 -7.61 1.60 -17.47
N ILE A 186 -7.37 1.97 -16.22
CA ILE A 186 -8.23 2.87 -15.43
C ILE A 186 -7.49 4.17 -15.08
N PRO A 187 -8.20 5.27 -14.75
CA PRO A 187 -7.60 6.52 -14.29
C PRO A 187 -6.81 6.39 -12.99
N PHE A 188 -5.69 7.11 -12.91
CA PHE A 188 -4.82 7.21 -11.75
C PHE A 188 -4.97 8.54 -11.03
N VAL A 189 -5.18 8.49 -9.71
CA VAL A 189 -5.19 9.64 -8.81
C VAL A 189 -3.92 9.59 -7.97
N PHE A 190 -3.02 10.53 -8.20
CA PHE A 190 -1.76 10.63 -7.48
C PHE A 190 -1.94 11.29 -6.12
N ALA A 191 -1.61 10.58 -5.06
CA ALA A 191 -1.52 11.07 -3.69
C ALA A 191 -0.16 11.75 -3.47
N GLU A 192 -0.03 13.03 -3.84
CA GLU A 192 1.22 13.81 -3.79
C GLU A 192 1.80 13.93 -2.37
N TYR A 193 1.01 13.63 -1.35
CA TYR A 193 1.43 13.63 0.06
C TYR A 193 2.17 12.34 0.48
N GLY A 194 2.23 11.33 -0.39
CA GLY A 194 2.86 10.04 -0.13
C GLY A 194 4.38 10.05 -0.29
N PHE A 195 4.96 8.93 -0.72
CA PHE A 195 6.41 8.72 -0.77
C PHE A 195 7.03 9.04 -2.12
N GLY A 196 6.29 8.86 -3.21
CA GLY A 196 6.84 8.89 -4.56
C GLY A 196 6.61 10.19 -5.31
N GLU A 197 7.09 10.19 -6.56
CA GLU A 197 6.89 11.26 -7.53
C GLU A 197 6.33 10.65 -8.81
N VAL A 198 5.34 11.32 -9.42
CA VAL A 198 4.72 10.91 -10.68
C VAL A 198 4.62 12.12 -11.62
N GLU A 199 5.28 12.03 -12.78
CA GLU A 199 5.39 13.19 -13.69
C GLU A 199 4.10 13.61 -14.36
N SER A 200 3.22 12.70 -14.72
CA SER A 200 2.02 12.99 -15.51
C SER A 200 0.82 12.13 -15.11
N PRO A 201 0.35 12.23 -13.85
CA PRO A 201 -0.84 11.52 -13.39
C PRO A 201 -2.10 12.09 -14.06
N ASP A 202 -3.19 11.31 -14.09
CA ASP A 202 -4.47 11.81 -14.61
C ASP A 202 -5.09 12.86 -13.67
N TYR A 203 -4.92 12.65 -12.35
CA TYR A 203 -5.38 13.57 -11.30
C TYR A 203 -4.36 13.64 -10.16
N ILE A 204 -4.38 14.75 -9.40
CA ILE A 204 -3.50 14.96 -8.25
C ILE A 204 -4.34 15.37 -7.04
N ILE A 205 -4.07 14.75 -5.90
CA ILE A 205 -4.57 15.19 -4.59
C ILE A 205 -3.39 15.52 -3.67
N LYS A 206 -3.44 16.69 -3.02
CA LYS A 206 -2.38 17.17 -2.12
C LYS A 206 -2.64 16.82 -0.66
N ALA A 207 -3.84 16.40 -0.38
CA ALA A 207 -4.27 15.89 0.92
C ALA A 207 -5.43 14.91 0.71
N PRO A 208 -5.67 13.97 1.65
CA PRO A 208 -6.80 13.04 1.55
C PRO A 208 -8.15 13.72 1.31
N ALA A 209 -8.38 14.89 1.91
CA ALA A 209 -9.61 15.66 1.74
C ALA A 209 -9.90 16.12 0.29
N ASP A 210 -8.87 16.23 -0.55
CA ASP A 210 -9.06 16.62 -1.96
C ASP A 210 -9.74 15.52 -2.77
N LEU A 211 -9.64 14.25 -2.32
CA LEU A 211 -10.31 13.12 -2.97
C LEU A 211 -11.84 13.27 -2.96
N VAL A 212 -12.40 13.85 -1.89
CA VAL A 212 -13.84 14.12 -1.79
C VAL A 212 -14.30 15.11 -2.86
N LYS A 213 -13.52 16.17 -3.10
CA LYS A 213 -13.83 17.16 -4.14
C LYS A 213 -13.73 16.51 -5.53
N LEU A 214 -12.63 15.81 -5.79
CA LEU A 214 -12.38 15.17 -7.07
C LEU A 214 -13.47 14.16 -7.45
N SER A 215 -13.97 13.38 -6.48
CA SER A 215 -14.93 12.31 -6.74
C SER A 215 -16.39 12.78 -6.87
N ARG A 216 -16.71 14.02 -6.41
CA ARG A 216 -18.07 14.59 -6.43
C ARG A 216 -18.24 15.74 -7.44
N GLU A 217 -17.16 16.21 -8.05
CA GLU A 217 -17.17 17.23 -9.13
C GLU A 217 -17.16 16.57 -10.52
#